data_da44c56f7a3c0cc2f064d9c6b2989a58
#
_entry.id   da44c56f7a3c0cc2f064d9c6b2989a58
#
_cell.length_a   1.000
_cell.length_b   1.000
_cell.length_c   1.000
_cell.angle_alpha   90.00
_cell.angle_beta   90.00
_cell.angle_gamma   90.00
#
_symmetry.space_group_name_H-M   'P 1'
#
loop_
_entity.id
_entity.type
_entity.pdbx_description
1 polymer ?
#
loop_
_entity_poly.entity_id
_entity_poly.type
_entity_poly.pdbx_seq_one_letter_code
_entity_poly.pdbx_strand_id
1 'polypeptide(L)'
;MTQDDPGKMHSDWIAKVVEDVLEPEIPILDPHHHLWLDEGHTGWPYTLEDFHQDTGSGHNIVGTVFLECHAEYRKDGPIHMQPVGETEFIARIAEQSAVSGGAEIKAIQANADVSLGA
;
A
#
# COMPACT_ATOMS: atom_id res chain seq x y z
N MET A 1 -18.76 14.35 -23.07
CA MET A 1 -17.35 14.43 -22.61
C MET A 1 -17.10 13.21 -21.72
N THR A 2 -16.36 12.27 -22.22
CA THR A 2 -15.83 11.21 -21.38
C THR A 2 -14.83 11.86 -20.44
N GLN A 3 -15.13 11.86 -19.14
CA GLN A 3 -14.19 12.25 -18.13
C GLN A 3 -13.03 11.24 -18.23
N ASP A 4 -11.84 11.70 -18.64
CA ASP A 4 -10.67 10.84 -18.69
C ASP A 4 -10.40 10.33 -17.27
N ASP A 5 -10.44 9.03 -17.10
CA ASP A 5 -10.10 8.37 -15.83
C ASP A 5 -8.64 8.73 -15.48
N PRO A 6 -8.39 9.43 -14.35
CA PRO A 6 -7.05 9.85 -13.99
C PRO A 6 -6.06 8.68 -13.84
N GLY A 7 -6.55 7.54 -13.35
CA GLY A 7 -5.73 6.32 -13.21
C GLY A 7 -5.32 5.77 -14.56
N LYS A 8 -6.24 5.75 -15.54
CA LYS A 8 -5.93 5.31 -16.90
C LYS A 8 -4.96 6.25 -17.60
N MET A 9 -5.14 7.56 -17.47
CA MET A 9 -4.24 8.54 -18.05
C MET A 9 -2.81 8.42 -17.49
N HIS A 10 -2.69 8.14 -16.20
CA HIS A 10 -1.40 7.90 -15.56
C HIS A 10 -0.73 6.62 -16.08
N SER A 11 -1.48 5.52 -16.17
CA SER A 11 -1.01 4.25 -16.71
C SER A 11 -0.57 4.37 -18.18
N ASP A 12 -1.36 5.05 -19.00
CA ASP A 12 -1.04 5.30 -20.40
C ASP A 12 0.23 6.15 -20.56
N TRP A 13 0.47 7.09 -19.63
CA TRP A 13 1.68 7.90 -19.64
C TRP A 13 2.92 7.08 -19.26
N ILE A 14 2.84 6.27 -18.21
CA ILE A 14 3.94 5.38 -17.77
C ILE A 14 4.30 4.38 -18.87
N ALA A 15 3.30 3.81 -19.55
CA ALA A 15 3.51 2.83 -20.62
C ALA A 15 4.25 3.35 -21.85
N LYS A 16 4.46 4.68 -21.97
CA LYS A 16 5.22 5.27 -23.09
C LYS A 16 6.71 4.99 -23.02
N VAL A 17 7.23 4.68 -21.85
CA VAL A 17 8.64 4.34 -21.64
C VAL A 17 8.71 2.95 -21.06
N VAL A 18 9.30 2.02 -21.80
CA VAL A 18 9.54 0.65 -21.34
C VAL A 18 11.04 0.47 -21.20
N GLU A 19 11.49 0.18 -20.02
CA GLU A 19 12.90 -0.07 -19.70
C GLU A 19 13.08 -1.50 -19.22
N ASP A 20 14.19 -2.11 -19.60
CA ASP A 20 14.55 -3.43 -19.10
C ASP A 20 14.96 -3.36 -17.62
N VAL A 21 14.54 -4.36 -16.85
CA VAL A 21 15.02 -4.53 -15.47
C VAL A 21 16.46 -5.02 -15.53
N LEU A 22 17.40 -4.20 -15.03
CA LEU A 22 18.85 -4.49 -15.17
C LEU A 22 19.32 -5.61 -14.24
N GLU A 23 18.75 -5.73 -13.04
CA GLU A 23 19.20 -6.66 -12.00
C GLU A 23 17.99 -7.38 -11.37
N PRO A 24 17.29 -8.24 -12.13
CA PRO A 24 16.04 -8.85 -11.69
C PRO A 24 16.20 -9.83 -10.51
N GLU A 25 17.41 -10.29 -10.24
CA GLU A 25 17.68 -11.25 -9.16
C GLU A 25 18.00 -10.61 -7.81
N ILE A 26 18.28 -9.30 -7.78
CA ILE A 26 18.61 -8.62 -6.52
C ILE A 26 17.36 -8.51 -5.65
N PRO A 27 17.36 -9.09 -4.43
CA PRO A 27 16.23 -8.96 -3.52
C PRO A 27 16.12 -7.53 -2.99
N ILE A 28 14.94 -6.97 -3.09
CA ILE A 28 14.63 -5.61 -2.67
C ILE A 28 13.60 -5.66 -1.55
N LEU A 29 13.87 -4.93 -0.45
CA LEU A 29 12.88 -4.57 0.54
C LEU A 29 12.39 -3.15 0.23
N ASP A 30 11.13 -3.01 -0.14
CA ASP A 30 10.50 -1.71 -0.34
C ASP A 30 10.10 -1.12 1.02
N PRO A 31 10.74 -0.04 1.48
CA PRO A 31 10.52 0.47 2.84
C PRO A 31 9.29 1.38 2.96
N HIS A 32 8.50 1.60 1.90
CA HIS A 32 7.46 2.62 1.94
C HIS A 32 6.34 2.35 0.92
N HIS A 33 5.22 1.83 1.39
CA HIS A 33 4.00 1.77 0.60
C HIS A 33 2.76 2.05 1.45
N HIS A 34 1.64 2.29 0.77
CA HIS A 34 0.33 2.50 1.36
C HIS A 34 -0.70 1.60 0.69
N LEU A 35 -1.79 1.28 1.39
CA LEU A 35 -2.97 0.60 0.86
C LEU A 35 -4.22 1.27 1.40
N TRP A 36 -5.28 1.29 0.62
CA TRP A 36 -6.59 1.83 1.01
C TRP A 36 -7.70 1.18 0.19
N LEU A 37 -8.91 1.13 0.78
CA LEU A 37 -10.08 0.51 0.15
C LEU A 37 -11.06 1.52 -0.42
N ASP A 38 -11.01 2.77 0.00
CA ASP A 38 -11.91 3.82 -0.46
C ASP A 38 -11.31 4.66 -1.61
N GLU A 39 -12.18 5.39 -2.29
CA GLU A 39 -11.78 6.30 -3.37
C GLU A 39 -11.32 7.68 -2.85
N GLY A 40 -11.41 7.92 -1.53
CA GLY A 40 -11.21 9.24 -0.95
C GLY A 40 -9.77 9.76 -1.02
N HIS A 41 -8.79 8.86 -1.10
CA HIS A 41 -7.38 9.24 -1.14
C HIS A 41 -6.91 9.70 -2.51
N THR A 42 -7.31 8.97 -3.56
CA THR A 42 -6.76 9.19 -4.90
C THR A 42 -7.83 9.17 -6.01
N GLY A 43 -9.08 8.91 -5.66
CA GLY A 43 -10.17 8.69 -6.61
C GLY A 43 -10.36 7.23 -7.02
N TRP A 44 -9.54 6.31 -6.51
CA TRP A 44 -9.67 4.85 -6.69
C TRP A 44 -9.07 4.11 -5.50
N PRO A 45 -9.55 2.87 -5.19
CA PRO A 45 -8.91 2.02 -4.18
C PRO A 45 -7.56 1.51 -4.70
N TYR A 46 -6.65 1.20 -3.76
CA TYR A 46 -5.39 0.53 -4.04
C TYR A 46 -5.20 -0.63 -3.07
N THR A 47 -5.48 -1.82 -3.57
CA THR A 47 -5.57 -3.04 -2.76
C THR A 47 -4.28 -3.85 -2.77
N LEU A 48 -4.23 -4.93 -1.99
CA LEU A 48 -3.10 -5.87 -2.03
C LEU A 48 -2.90 -6.46 -3.44
N GLU A 49 -3.98 -6.71 -4.18
CA GLU A 49 -3.89 -7.23 -5.54
C GLU A 49 -3.22 -6.24 -6.49
N ASP A 50 -3.63 -4.96 -6.44
CA ASP A 50 -3.02 -3.89 -7.24
C ASP A 50 -1.53 -3.75 -6.89
N PHE A 51 -1.22 -3.74 -5.59
CA PHE A 51 0.14 -3.67 -5.09
C PHE A 51 1.00 -4.85 -5.56
N HIS A 52 0.47 -6.08 -5.57
CA HIS A 52 1.18 -7.25 -6.08
C HIS A 52 1.41 -7.20 -7.59
N GLN A 53 0.53 -6.58 -8.36
CA GLN A 53 0.78 -6.33 -9.78
C GLN A 53 1.98 -5.39 -9.96
N ASP A 54 2.08 -4.34 -9.18
CA ASP A 54 3.19 -3.39 -9.25
C ASP A 54 4.50 -4.02 -8.78
N THR A 55 4.51 -4.68 -7.61
CA THR A 55 5.72 -5.35 -7.08
C THR A 55 6.18 -6.54 -7.91
N GLY A 56 5.27 -7.17 -8.65
CA GLY A 56 5.55 -8.29 -9.55
C GLY A 56 5.96 -7.88 -10.97
N SER A 57 6.21 -6.60 -11.24
CA SER A 57 6.43 -6.08 -12.59
C SER A 57 7.86 -6.25 -13.14
N GLY A 58 8.71 -7.02 -12.49
CA GLY A 58 10.04 -7.38 -13.02
C GLY A 58 11.18 -7.32 -12.00
N HIS A 59 11.10 -6.47 -11.00
CA HIS A 59 12.03 -6.45 -9.87
C HIS A 59 11.72 -7.53 -8.84
N ASN A 60 12.71 -7.96 -8.07
CA ASN A 60 12.55 -8.98 -7.03
C ASN A 60 12.22 -8.32 -5.68
N ILE A 61 11.00 -7.82 -5.55
CA ILE A 61 10.51 -7.24 -4.29
C ILE A 61 10.11 -8.37 -3.34
N VAL A 62 10.95 -8.66 -2.35
CA VAL A 62 10.76 -9.79 -1.42
C VAL A 62 9.99 -9.43 -0.16
N GLY A 63 9.92 -8.15 0.17
CA GLY A 63 9.19 -7.67 1.34
C GLY A 63 8.98 -6.17 1.29
N THR A 64 8.06 -5.69 2.10
CA THR A 64 7.67 -4.27 2.12
C THR A 64 7.38 -3.80 3.53
N VAL A 65 7.41 -2.48 3.72
CA VAL A 65 6.98 -1.82 4.96
C VAL A 65 5.79 -0.92 4.64
N PHE A 66 4.66 -1.18 5.27
CA PHE A 66 3.51 -0.30 5.19
C PHE A 66 3.71 0.92 6.08
N LEU A 67 3.44 2.11 5.56
CA LEU A 67 3.40 3.36 6.32
C LEU A 67 1.97 3.86 6.43
N GLU A 68 1.63 4.41 7.59
CA GLU A 68 0.34 5.02 7.86
C GLU A 68 -0.11 6.02 6.76
N CYS A 69 -1.40 6.02 6.42
CA CYS A 69 -1.97 6.93 5.44
C CYS A 69 -3.43 7.31 5.73
N HIS A 70 -3.88 7.13 6.96
CA HIS A 70 -5.27 7.36 7.39
C HIS A 70 -6.31 6.41 6.78
N ALA A 71 -5.89 5.22 6.33
CA ALA A 71 -6.81 4.21 5.80
C ALA A 71 -7.51 3.45 6.94
N GLU A 72 -8.81 3.19 6.76
CA GLU A 72 -9.61 2.31 7.64
C GLU A 72 -9.52 2.64 9.15
N TYR A 73 -9.46 3.90 9.50
CA TYR A 73 -9.55 4.33 10.90
C TYR A 73 -10.85 3.86 11.53
N ARG A 74 -10.83 3.50 12.82
CA ARG A 74 -12.06 3.23 13.57
C ARG A 74 -12.99 4.42 13.53
N LYS A 75 -14.27 4.17 13.29
CA LYS A 75 -15.31 5.22 13.25
C LYS A 75 -15.86 5.56 14.62
N ASP A 76 -15.64 4.66 15.58
CA ASP A 76 -16.17 4.74 16.95
C ASP A 76 -15.03 4.75 17.96
N GLY A 77 -15.37 5.15 19.21
CA GLY A 77 -14.43 5.19 20.31
C GLY A 77 -13.63 6.49 20.41
N PRO A 78 -12.68 6.55 21.35
CA PRO A 78 -11.87 7.75 21.55
C PRO A 78 -11.07 8.13 20.30
N ILE A 79 -11.02 9.41 19.98
CA ILE A 79 -10.35 9.93 18.77
C ILE A 79 -8.91 9.47 18.67
N HIS A 80 -8.16 9.49 19.78
CA HIS A 80 -6.76 9.06 19.80
C HIS A 80 -6.55 7.56 19.56
N MET A 81 -7.61 6.74 19.66
CA MET A 81 -7.58 5.31 19.37
C MET A 81 -8.07 4.95 17.95
N GLN A 82 -8.62 5.90 17.21
CA GLN A 82 -9.12 5.65 15.86
C GLN A 82 -8.02 5.14 14.89
N PRO A 83 -6.75 5.61 14.97
CA PRO A 83 -5.67 5.08 14.13
C PRO A 83 -5.38 3.60 14.29
N VAL A 84 -5.76 2.98 15.41
CA VAL A 84 -5.61 1.54 15.63
C VAL A 84 -6.34 0.72 14.57
N GLY A 85 -7.44 1.25 14.02
CA GLY A 85 -8.18 0.62 12.93
C GLY A 85 -7.35 0.38 11.68
N GLU A 86 -6.48 1.31 11.31
CA GLU A 86 -5.54 1.13 10.20
C GLU A 86 -4.54 0.00 10.47
N THR A 87 -3.98 -0.06 11.66
CA THR A 87 -3.05 -1.12 12.06
C THR A 87 -3.74 -2.49 12.03
N GLU A 88 -4.96 -2.59 12.53
CA GLU A 88 -5.77 -3.83 12.47
C GLU A 88 -6.06 -4.26 11.04
N PHE A 89 -6.41 -3.30 10.18
CA PHE A 89 -6.64 -3.53 8.76
C PHE A 89 -5.40 -4.09 8.07
N ILE A 90 -4.27 -3.40 8.23
CA ILE A 90 -3.02 -3.81 7.57
C ILE A 90 -2.45 -5.10 8.16
N ALA A 91 -2.62 -5.38 9.44
CA ALA A 91 -2.21 -6.66 10.02
C ALA A 91 -2.90 -7.84 9.34
N ARG A 92 -4.20 -7.73 9.05
CA ARG A 92 -4.93 -8.75 8.28
C ARG A 92 -4.41 -8.88 6.85
N ILE A 93 -4.10 -7.77 6.20
CA ILE A 93 -3.55 -7.78 4.84
C ILE A 93 -2.13 -8.37 4.84
N ALA A 94 -1.33 -8.09 5.85
CA ALA A 94 0.01 -8.68 6.00
C ALA A 94 -0.05 -10.21 6.10
N GLU A 95 -0.99 -10.75 6.88
CA GLU A 95 -1.22 -12.21 6.94
C GLU A 95 -1.60 -12.79 5.57
N GLN A 96 -2.44 -12.10 4.81
CA GLN A 96 -2.79 -12.51 3.45
C GLN A 96 -1.58 -12.45 2.52
N SER A 97 -0.76 -11.41 2.61
CA SER A 97 0.44 -11.26 1.79
C SER A 97 1.46 -12.37 2.04
N ALA A 98 1.59 -12.85 3.28
CA ALA A 98 2.52 -13.91 3.66
C ALA A 98 2.23 -15.26 2.98
N VAL A 99 0.99 -15.50 2.56
CA VAL A 99 0.57 -16.76 1.92
C VAL A 99 0.18 -16.60 0.44
N SER A 100 0.26 -15.40 -0.10
CA SER A 100 -0.21 -15.08 -1.46
C SER A 100 0.81 -15.41 -2.55
N GLY A 101 2.10 -15.57 -2.21
CA GLY A 101 3.20 -15.74 -3.17
C GLY A 101 3.75 -14.44 -3.76
N GLY A 102 3.14 -13.28 -3.47
CA GLY A 102 3.66 -11.95 -3.81
C GLY A 102 4.57 -11.37 -2.72
N ALA A 103 4.95 -10.11 -2.87
CA ALA A 103 5.75 -9.39 -1.88
C ALA A 103 5.03 -9.36 -0.52
N GLU A 104 5.73 -9.78 0.53
CA GLU A 104 5.18 -9.86 1.88
C GLU A 104 5.31 -8.53 2.62
N ILE A 105 4.25 -8.08 3.29
CA ILE A 105 4.31 -6.93 4.20
C ILE A 105 5.01 -7.39 5.48
N LYS A 106 6.24 -6.94 5.69
CA LYS A 106 7.11 -7.38 6.79
C LYS A 106 6.99 -6.52 8.05
N ALA A 107 6.59 -5.27 7.91
CA ALA A 107 6.47 -4.33 9.01
C ALA A 107 5.39 -3.28 8.72
N ILE A 108 4.91 -2.68 9.80
CA ILE A 108 3.89 -1.63 9.78
C ILE A 108 4.40 -0.46 10.62
N GLN A 109 4.48 0.73 10.02
CA GLN A 109 4.69 1.97 10.75
C GLN A 109 3.31 2.58 11.00
N ALA A 110 2.86 2.51 12.24
CA ALA A 110 1.55 2.97 12.66
C ALA A 110 1.56 4.42 13.15
N ASN A 111 0.39 5.05 13.14
CA ASN A 111 0.18 6.35 13.75
C ASN A 111 -0.20 6.23 15.23
N ALA A 112 0.44 7.01 16.08
CA ALA A 112 0.07 7.18 17.48
C ALA A 112 0.41 8.60 17.95
N ASP A 113 -0.52 9.23 18.68
CA ASP A 113 -0.27 10.54 19.30
C ASP A 113 0.50 10.36 20.61
N VAL A 114 1.81 10.39 20.54
CA VAL A 114 2.70 10.26 21.70
C VAL A 114 2.70 11.48 22.62
N SER A 115 2.08 12.60 22.21
CA SER A 115 1.96 13.80 23.06
C SER A 115 0.95 13.63 24.21
N LEU A 116 0.10 12.63 24.13
CA LEU A 116 -0.91 12.34 25.15
C LEU A 116 -0.34 11.66 26.42
N GLY A 117 0.92 11.27 26.41
CA GLY A 117 1.60 10.59 27.51
C GLY A 117 1.30 9.08 27.56
N ALA A 118 1.76 8.45 28.62
CA ALA A 118 1.57 7.02 28.84
C ALA A 118 0.28 6.74 29.60
#